data_81df60b2d000d35388e5ef61e78787b4
#
_entry.id   81df60b2d000d35388e5ef61e78787b4
#
_cell.length_a   1.000
_cell.length_b   1.000
_cell.length_c   1.000
_cell.angle_alpha   90.00
_cell.angle_beta   90.00
_cell.angle_gamma   90.00
#
_symmetry.space_group_name_H-M   'P 1'
#
loop_
_entity.id
_entity.type
_entity.pdbx_description
1 polymer ?
#
loop_
_entity_poly.entity_id
_entity_poly.type
_entity_poly.pdbx_seq_one_letter_code
_entity_poly.pdbx_strand_id
1 'polypeptide(L)' 'MQRLHDENRSLRQQHEQMATERAQLLAKQEQARSRVEAMISRLKSLEQHT' A
#
# COMPACT_ATOMS: atom_id res chain seq x y z
N MET A 1 -2.09 34.78 -15.14
CA MET A 1 -0.89 34.18 -14.53
C MET A 1 -1.17 33.57 -13.16
N GLN A 2 -1.99 34.16 -12.33
CA GLN A 2 -2.38 33.57 -11.06
C GLN A 2 -3.10 32.23 -11.23
N ARG A 3 -3.85 32.10 -12.31
CA ARG A 3 -4.62 30.90 -12.58
C ARG A 3 -3.75 29.67 -12.78
N LEU A 4 -2.67 29.83 -13.56
CA LEU A 4 -1.72 28.76 -13.80
C LEU A 4 -0.99 28.35 -12.53
N HIS A 5 -0.65 29.35 -11.70
CA HIS A 5 0.02 29.08 -10.44
C HIS A 5 -0.89 28.31 -9.48
N ASP A 6 -2.17 28.68 -9.41
CA ASP A 6 -3.13 27.99 -8.56
C ASP A 6 -3.41 26.58 -9.04
N GLU A 7 -3.53 26.38 -10.36
CA GLU A 7 -3.72 25.06 -10.93
C GLU A 7 -2.52 24.15 -10.64
N ASN A 8 -1.32 24.68 -10.78
CA ASN A 8 -0.11 23.93 -10.51
C ASN A 8 -0.04 23.52 -9.05
N ARG A 9 -0.39 24.42 -8.15
CA ARG A 9 -0.42 24.14 -6.72
C ARG A 9 -1.45 23.05 -6.39
N SER A 10 -2.63 23.15 -6.98
CA SER A 10 -3.69 22.16 -6.80
C SER A 10 -3.27 20.80 -7.32
N LEU A 11 -2.65 20.74 -8.49
CA LEU A 11 -2.16 19.49 -9.06
C LEU A 11 -1.08 18.84 -8.20
N ARG A 12 -0.20 19.64 -7.62
CA ARG A 12 0.82 19.14 -6.71
C ARG A 12 0.21 18.52 -5.46
N GLN A 13 -0.80 19.19 -4.90
CA GLN A 13 -1.49 18.66 -3.72
C GLN A 13 -2.19 17.35 -4.04
N GLN A 14 -2.86 17.26 -5.18
CA GLN A 14 -3.50 16.02 -5.61
C GLN A 14 -2.48 14.91 -5.81
N HIS A 15 -1.36 15.26 -6.41
CA HIS A 15 -0.29 14.29 -6.66
C HIS A 15 0.27 13.74 -5.35
N GLU A 16 0.49 14.61 -4.37
CA GLU A 16 0.97 14.21 -3.06
C GLU A 16 -0.02 13.30 -2.34
N GLN A 17 -1.32 13.63 -2.42
CA GLN A 17 -2.36 12.80 -1.82
C GLN A 17 -2.40 11.42 -2.45
N MET A 18 -2.32 11.36 -3.79
CA MET A 18 -2.33 10.09 -4.49
C MET A 18 -1.11 9.25 -4.15
N ALA A 19 0.05 9.87 -4.02
CA ALA A 19 1.27 9.18 -3.63
C ALA A 19 1.16 8.60 -2.22
N THR A 20 0.57 9.36 -1.29
CA THR A 20 0.35 8.91 0.08
C THR A 20 -0.64 7.74 0.12
N GLU A 21 -1.76 7.85 -0.59
CA GLU A 21 -2.75 6.79 -0.67
C GLU A 21 -2.17 5.51 -1.26
N ARG A 22 -1.39 5.66 -2.30
CA ARG A 22 -0.73 4.52 -2.95
C ARG A 22 0.22 3.84 -1.99
N ALA A 23 1.01 4.61 -1.24
CA ALA A 23 1.93 4.07 -0.26
C ALA A 23 1.20 3.30 0.84
N GLN A 24 0.06 3.82 1.30
CA GLN A 24 -0.76 3.15 2.31
C GLN A 24 -1.34 1.85 1.79
N LEU A 25 -1.82 1.85 0.54
CA LEU A 25 -2.37 0.64 -0.08
C LEU A 25 -1.31 -0.43 -0.23
N LEU A 26 -0.11 -0.03 -0.66
CA LEU A 26 1.00 -0.97 -0.78
C LEU A 26 1.40 -1.55 0.57
N ALA A 27 1.41 -0.73 1.61
CA ALA A 27 1.73 -1.20 2.96
C ALA A 27 0.69 -2.21 3.45
N LYS A 28 -0.60 -1.94 3.23
CA LYS A 28 -1.67 -2.85 3.61
C LYS A 28 -1.59 -4.16 2.84
N GLN A 29 -1.30 -4.07 1.55
CA GLN A 29 -1.13 -5.25 0.70
C GLN A 29 0.02 -6.12 1.20
N GLU A 30 1.11 -5.51 1.58
CA GLU A 30 2.28 -6.22 2.08
C GLU A 30 1.97 -6.90 3.42
N GLN A 31 1.22 -6.24 4.30
CA GLN A 31 0.78 -6.85 5.55
C GLN A 31 -0.12 -8.05 5.31
N ALA A 32 -1.07 -7.92 4.39
CA ALA A 32 -1.98 -9.02 4.07
C ALA A 32 -1.21 -10.20 3.50
N ARG A 33 -0.26 -9.93 2.61
CA ARG A 33 0.57 -10.96 2.01
C ARG A 33 1.40 -11.68 3.08
N SER A 34 1.99 -10.92 3.99
CA SER A 34 2.80 -11.49 5.07
C SER A 34 1.97 -12.41 5.96
N ARG A 35 0.72 -12.01 6.27
CA ARG A 35 -0.18 -12.84 7.07
C ARG A 35 -0.54 -14.14 6.36
N VAL A 36 -0.82 -14.05 5.07
CA VAL A 36 -1.15 -15.24 4.28
C VAL A 36 0.05 -16.18 4.24
N GLU A 37 1.24 -15.67 4.04
CA GLU A 37 2.46 -16.48 4.02
C GLU A 37 2.69 -17.15 5.38
N ALA A 38 2.43 -16.43 6.47
CA ALA A 38 2.56 -17.00 7.81
C ALA A 38 1.57 -18.13 8.03
N MET A 39 0.33 -17.99 7.56
CA MET A 39 -0.68 -19.04 7.67
C MET A 39 -0.30 -20.28 6.87
N ILE A 40 0.19 -20.09 5.66
CA ILE A 40 0.64 -21.18 4.81
C ILE A 40 1.79 -21.92 5.47
N SER A 41 2.74 -21.18 6.04
CA SER A 41 3.88 -21.76 6.74
C SER A 41 3.44 -22.61 7.93
N ARG A 42 2.46 -22.13 8.70
CA ARG A 42 1.91 -22.87 9.83
C ARG A 42 1.22 -24.16 9.38
N LEU A 43 0.46 -24.10 8.29
CA LEU A 43 -0.21 -25.27 7.75
C LEU A 43 0.79 -26.32 7.32
N LYS A 44 1.84 -25.92 6.64
CA LYS A 44 2.90 -26.84 6.22
C LYS A 44 3.59 -27.47 7.41
N SER A 45 3.83 -26.70 8.45
CA SER A 45 4.45 -27.21 9.68
C SER A 45 3.57 -28.23 10.35
N LEU A 46 2.25 -28.03 10.41
CA LEU A 46 1.30 -28.98 10.95
C LEU A 46 1.28 -30.27 10.12
N GLU A 47 1.31 -30.19 8.82
CA GLU A 47 1.34 -31.35 7.94
C GLU A 47 2.60 -32.20 8.18
N GLN A 48 3.72 -31.55 8.39
CA GLN A 48 4.98 -32.27 8.63
C GLN A 48 4.99 -33.03 9.96
N HIS A 49 4.23 -32.53 10.94
CA HIS A 49 4.18 -33.17 12.26
C HIS A 49 3.14 -34.28 12.36
N THR A 50 2.25 -34.32 11.39
CA THR A 50 1.30 -35.43 11.33
C THR A 50 1.77 -36.53 10.43
#